data_d29c67af39303becd1f8f93a33e3d7dc
#
_entry.id   d29c67af39303becd1f8f93a33e3d7dc
#
_cell.length_a   1.000
_cell.length_b   1.000
_cell.length_c   1.000
_cell.angle_alpha   90.00
_cell.angle_beta   90.00
_cell.angle_gamma   90.00
#
_symmetry.space_group_name_H-M   'P 1'
#
loop_
_entity.id
_entity.type
_entity.pdbx_description
1 polymer ?
#
loop_
_entity_poly.entity_id
_entity_poly.type
_entity_poly.pdbx_seq_one_letter_code
_entity_poly.pdbx_strand_id
1 'polypeptide(L)' 'ADARAILEAELRKAEARHAELLREYNDGAPERNALDLRNPQRYMERTAELKASVARSESDLAGIRRELARLPAGPK' A
#
# COMPACT_ATOMS: atom_id res chain seq x y z
N ALA A 1 -17.81 0.28 -19.45
CA ALA A 1 -17.49 -0.04 -18.07
C ALA A 1 -17.90 1.11 -17.17
N ASP A 2 -18.42 0.76 -16.04
CA ASP A 2 -18.96 1.73 -15.11
C ASP A 2 -17.84 2.20 -14.17
N ALA A 3 -17.87 3.48 -13.84
CA ALA A 3 -16.84 4.10 -13.00
C ALA A 3 -16.69 3.41 -11.64
N ARG A 4 -17.81 2.96 -11.08
CA ARG A 4 -17.77 2.27 -9.79
C ARG A 4 -17.00 0.95 -9.90
N ALA A 5 -17.24 0.19 -10.95
CA ALA A 5 -16.56 -1.08 -11.16
C ALA A 5 -15.04 -0.88 -11.33
N ILE A 6 -14.66 0.17 -12.03
CA ILE A 6 -13.24 0.50 -12.23
C ILE A 6 -12.59 0.86 -10.89
N LEU A 7 -13.22 1.71 -10.11
CA LEU A 7 -12.71 2.12 -8.80
C LEU A 7 -12.66 0.95 -7.82
N GLU A 8 -13.65 0.08 -7.86
CA GLU A 8 -13.64 -1.11 -6.99
C GLU A 8 -12.49 -2.05 -7.35
N ALA A 9 -12.20 -2.19 -8.64
CA ALA A 9 -11.05 -2.99 -9.07
C ALA A 9 -9.73 -2.35 -8.62
N GLU A 10 -9.63 -1.02 -8.73
CA GLU A 10 -8.46 -0.29 -8.26
C GLU A 10 -8.29 -0.44 -6.74
N LEU A 11 -9.40 -0.40 -6.02
CA LEU A 11 -9.38 -0.56 -4.57
C LEU A 11 -8.82 -1.93 -4.18
N ARG A 12 -9.27 -2.98 -4.86
CA ARG A 12 -8.79 -4.35 -4.59
C ARG A 12 -7.29 -4.47 -4.82
N LYS A 13 -6.78 -3.88 -5.91
CA LYS A 13 -5.35 -3.87 -6.22
C LYS A 13 -4.57 -3.10 -5.16
N ALA A 14 -5.09 -1.95 -4.78
CA ALA A 14 -4.43 -1.11 -3.78
C ALA A 14 -4.41 -1.80 -2.41
N GLU A 15 -5.48 -2.49 -2.05
CA GLU A 15 -5.54 -3.24 -0.79
C GLU A 15 -4.54 -4.38 -0.78
N ALA A 16 -4.41 -5.10 -1.90
CA ALA A 16 -3.46 -6.19 -2.01
C ALA A 16 -2.02 -5.69 -1.89
N ARG A 17 -1.72 -4.58 -2.58
CA ARG A 17 -0.39 -3.99 -2.49
C ARG A 17 -0.09 -3.49 -1.09
N HIS A 18 -1.07 -2.86 -0.45
CA HIS A 18 -0.90 -2.37 0.92
C HIS A 18 -0.60 -3.53 1.88
N ALA A 19 -1.31 -4.63 1.74
CA ALA A 19 -1.08 -5.83 2.55
C ALA A 19 0.34 -6.38 2.36
N GLU A 20 0.84 -6.38 1.12
CA GLU A 20 2.21 -6.81 0.84
C GLU A 20 3.24 -5.89 1.47
N LEU A 21 3.02 -4.58 1.36
CA LEU A 21 3.92 -3.59 1.96
C LEU A 21 3.97 -3.73 3.49
N LEU A 22 2.82 -3.97 4.11
CA LEU A 22 2.77 -4.20 5.55
C LEU A 22 3.55 -5.44 5.95
N ARG A 23 3.45 -6.52 5.17
CA ARG A 23 4.19 -7.74 5.43
C ARG A 23 5.69 -7.52 5.30
N GLU A 24 6.11 -6.82 4.23
CA GLU A 24 7.53 -6.53 4.02
C GLU A 24 8.10 -5.65 5.11
N TYR A 25 7.34 -4.63 5.49
CA TYR A 25 7.74 -3.70 6.54
C TYR A 25 7.85 -4.41 7.88
N ASN A 26 6.98 -5.38 8.13
CA ASN A 26 6.98 -6.21 9.33
C ASN A 26 7.11 -5.38 10.61
N ASP A 27 6.28 -4.36 10.71
CA ASP A 27 6.20 -3.50 11.90
C ASP A 27 7.54 -2.87 12.27
N GLY A 28 8.32 -2.50 11.27
CA GLY A 28 9.60 -1.81 11.46
C GLY A 28 10.80 -2.74 11.50
N ALA A 29 10.60 -4.04 11.30
CA ALA A 29 11.68 -5.02 11.33
C ALA A 29 11.60 -5.95 10.10
N PRO A 30 11.78 -5.40 8.88
CA PRO A 30 11.74 -6.24 7.69
C PRO A 30 12.82 -7.32 7.75
N GLU A 31 12.57 -8.41 7.07
CA GLU A 31 13.52 -9.52 7.03
C GLU A 31 14.84 -9.07 6.41
N ARG A 32 15.96 -9.43 7.05
CA ARG A 32 17.28 -9.08 6.57
C ARG A 32 17.76 -10.09 5.53
N ASN A 33 18.29 -9.58 4.42
CA ASN A 33 18.96 -10.41 3.43
C ASN A 33 20.48 -10.32 3.64
N ALA A 34 21.26 -11.04 2.83
CA ALA A 34 22.72 -11.08 2.97
C ALA A 34 23.35 -9.70 2.82
N LEU A 35 22.83 -8.86 1.91
CA LEU A 35 23.37 -7.51 1.71
C LEU A 35 23.08 -6.63 2.92
N ASP A 36 21.93 -6.77 3.52
CA ASP A 36 21.54 -6.01 4.72
C ASP A 36 22.47 -6.35 5.89
N LEU A 37 22.84 -7.63 6.01
CA LEU A 37 23.76 -8.06 7.08
C LEU A 37 25.15 -7.45 6.93
N ARG A 38 25.59 -7.24 5.69
CA ARG A 38 26.87 -6.63 5.40
C ARG A 38 26.84 -5.11 5.49
N ASN A 39 25.66 -4.54 5.33
CA ASN A 39 25.50 -3.08 5.27
C ASN A 39 24.31 -2.65 6.10
N PRO A 40 24.49 -2.40 7.39
CA PRO A 40 23.40 -1.97 8.27
C PRO A 40 22.73 -0.68 7.81
N GLN A 41 23.48 0.23 7.19
CA GLN A 41 22.93 1.47 6.67
C GLN A 41 21.88 1.19 5.58
N ARG A 42 22.18 0.25 4.69
CA ARG A 42 21.24 -0.17 3.64
C ARG A 42 19.93 -0.71 4.23
N TYR A 43 20.05 -1.49 5.31
CA TYR A 43 18.88 -2.02 5.99
C TYR A 43 18.00 -0.89 6.57
N MET A 44 18.65 0.08 7.21
CA MET A 44 17.94 1.23 7.79
C MET A 44 17.24 2.04 6.70
N GLU A 45 17.91 2.27 5.58
CA GLU A 45 17.33 3.00 4.45
C GLU A 45 16.14 2.26 3.86
N ARG A 46 16.26 0.96 3.68
CA ARG A 46 15.17 0.14 3.15
C ARG A 46 13.97 0.13 4.10
N THR A 47 14.22 0.05 5.40
CA THR A 47 13.16 0.12 6.40
C THR A 47 12.43 1.46 6.33
N ALA A 48 13.17 2.56 6.21
CA ALA A 48 12.58 3.90 6.08
C ALA A 48 11.76 4.03 4.79
N GLU A 49 12.24 3.47 3.68
CA GLU A 49 11.51 3.49 2.42
C GLU A 49 10.22 2.68 2.49
N LEU A 50 10.26 1.53 3.16
CA LEU A 50 9.07 0.72 3.36
C LEU A 50 8.04 1.46 4.21
N LYS A 51 8.49 2.13 5.27
CA LYS A 51 7.60 2.93 6.11
C LYS A 51 6.90 4.01 5.28
N ALA A 52 7.67 4.72 4.45
CA ALA A 52 7.13 5.77 3.58
C ALA A 52 6.15 5.19 2.56
N SER A 53 6.45 4.01 2.00
CA SER A 53 5.57 3.34 1.04
C SER A 53 4.25 2.91 1.68
N VAL A 54 4.31 2.41 2.91
CA VAL A 54 3.10 2.06 3.67
C VAL A 54 2.22 3.30 3.86
N ALA A 55 2.82 4.41 4.26
CA ALA A 55 2.08 5.66 4.47
C ALA A 55 1.43 6.16 3.17
N ARG A 56 2.16 6.11 2.06
CA ARG A 56 1.61 6.50 0.75
C ARG A 56 0.46 5.58 0.35
N SER A 57 0.61 4.29 0.57
CA SER A 57 -0.41 3.30 0.26
C SER A 57 -1.69 3.55 1.06
N GLU A 58 -1.56 3.89 2.34
CA GLU A 58 -2.72 4.25 3.17
C GLU A 58 -3.43 5.47 2.63
N SER A 59 -2.68 6.48 2.21
CA SER A 59 -3.22 7.70 1.63
C SER A 59 -3.96 7.39 0.32
N ASP A 60 -3.37 6.55 -0.53
CA ASP A 60 -3.99 6.14 -1.79
C ASP A 60 -5.30 5.40 -1.55
N LEU A 61 -5.32 4.48 -0.58
CA LEU A 61 -6.54 3.76 -0.21
C LEU A 61 -7.63 4.72 0.24
N ALA A 62 -7.28 5.68 1.10
CA ALA A 62 -8.22 6.67 1.58
C ALA A 62 -8.80 7.48 0.41
N GLY A 63 -7.95 7.83 -0.56
CA GLY A 63 -8.38 8.56 -1.75
C GLY A 63 -9.38 7.78 -2.59
N ILE A 64 -9.09 6.50 -2.85
CA ILE A 64 -9.99 5.65 -3.63
C ILE A 64 -11.34 5.48 -2.91
N ARG A 65 -11.30 5.26 -1.60
CA ARG A 65 -12.52 5.12 -0.80
C ARG A 65 -13.36 6.37 -0.81
N ARG A 66 -12.74 7.55 -0.77
CA ARG A 66 -13.45 8.83 -0.90
C ARG A 66 -14.10 8.98 -2.26
N GLU A 67 -13.40 8.58 -3.32
CA GLU A 67 -13.96 8.62 -4.67
C GLU A 67 -15.18 7.72 -4.78
N LEU A 68 -15.10 6.51 -4.25
CA LEU A 68 -16.24 5.59 -4.24
C LEU A 68 -17.42 6.15 -3.46
N ALA A 69 -17.14 6.81 -2.34
CA ALA A 69 -18.19 7.39 -1.50
C ALA A 69 -18.93 8.55 -2.20
N ARG A 70 -18.26 9.20 -3.14
CA ARG A 70 -18.86 10.31 -3.91
C ARG A 70 -19.75 9.84 -5.04
N LEU A 71 -19.55 8.61 -5.49
CA LEU A 71 -20.35 8.11 -6.61
C LEU A 71 -21.79 7.87 -6.15
N PRO A 72 -22.76 8.13 -7.01
CA PRO A 72 -24.14 7.83 -6.66
C PRO A 72 -24.33 6.33 -6.44
N ALA A 73 -25.35 5.97 -5.71
CA ALA A 73 -25.71 4.57 -5.51
C ALA A 73 -25.83 3.90 -6.87
N GLY A 74 -25.54 2.61 -6.94
CA GLY A 74 -25.58 1.89 -8.20
C GLY A 74 -26.92 2.01 -8.92
N PRO A 75 -26.96 1.59 -10.19
CA PRO A 75 -28.18 1.70 -10.97
C PRO A 75 -29.32 0.95 -10.31
N LYS A 76 -30.49 1.49 -10.47
CA LYS A 76 -31.71 0.90 -9.90
C LYS A 76 -32.39 0.01 -10.88
#